data_1d42953bbf29cb91ed2dd7857976a733
#
_entry.id   1d42953bbf29cb91ed2dd7857976a733
#
_cell.length_a   1.000
_cell.length_b   1.000
_cell.length_c   1.000
_cell.angle_alpha   90.00
_cell.angle_beta   90.00
_cell.angle_gamma   90.00
#
_symmetry.space_group_name_H-M   'P 1'
#
loop_
_entity.id
_entity.type
_entity.pdbx_description
1 polymer ?
#
loop_
_entity_poly.entity_id
_entity_poly.type
_entity_poly.pdbx_seq_one_letter_code
_entity_poly.pdbx_strand_id
1 'polypeptide(L)'
;SKKIRILPTTAQKAILKHWFGVSRYVFNKTVEYLKQPETKANWKAIKGSILSDLPDWAQDVPYQIKSIAVRDACLAVRDAKKKTVNGQPSFVKFRSRKDRVQSFYVPSSAIKNQGVYYTKLGVLNYRERLPEVIKDSRLIRHRGQYFLCVATETQVNPTESQGGIVALDPGVRTFLTFYSPTCFGKLADQDFSRIQRLCHHLDQLVSKVSKATGKRKRRLKKACDRMRIKINNLVKEVHHQVANWLTQEFDVILLPTFETSQMSSKAGRKLHSKTVRAMLTWSHYQFQQFLLHKAKERNKTVLLVNEAYTSKTVSWTGEVINNLGGRKKIKSPSTQEWMDRDLNGALGILLRALVDSPSLESIRSAYVNK
;
A
#
# COMPACT_ATOMS: atom_id res chain seq x y z
N SER A 1 -9.35 -1.61 8.52
CA SER A 1 -10.03 -2.79 7.94
C SER A 1 -9.12 -4.00 7.91
N LYS A 2 -9.63 -5.17 8.25
CA LYS A 2 -8.93 -6.45 8.24
C LYS A 2 -9.17 -7.17 6.91
N LYS A 3 -8.11 -7.70 6.29
CA LYS A 3 -8.16 -8.44 5.02
C LYS A 3 -7.97 -9.93 5.27
N ILE A 4 -9.07 -10.68 5.32
CA ILE A 4 -9.09 -12.10 5.67
C ILE A 4 -9.04 -12.94 4.40
N ARG A 5 -8.14 -13.91 4.34
CA ARG A 5 -8.02 -14.84 3.22
C ARG A 5 -9.15 -15.86 3.21
N ILE A 6 -9.78 -16.05 2.04
CA ILE A 6 -10.79 -17.08 1.79
C ILE A 6 -10.19 -18.16 0.87
N LEU A 7 -10.51 -19.43 1.14
CA LEU A 7 -10.08 -20.61 0.38
C LEU A 7 -11.31 -21.29 -0.27
N PRO A 8 -11.91 -20.68 -1.32
CA PRO A 8 -13.12 -21.25 -1.92
C PRO A 8 -12.81 -22.52 -2.73
N THR A 9 -13.74 -23.47 -2.73
CA THR A 9 -13.73 -24.68 -3.57
C THR A 9 -13.84 -24.34 -5.06
N THR A 10 -13.74 -25.32 -5.93
CA THR A 10 -13.87 -25.10 -7.38
C THR A 10 -15.28 -24.66 -7.74
N ALA A 11 -16.31 -25.24 -7.14
CA ALA A 11 -17.71 -24.85 -7.33
C ALA A 11 -17.96 -23.42 -6.85
N GLN A 12 -17.51 -23.08 -5.64
CA GLN A 12 -17.63 -21.71 -5.11
C GLN A 12 -16.89 -20.68 -5.95
N LYS A 13 -15.72 -21.03 -6.52
CA LYS A 13 -14.99 -20.15 -7.45
C LYS A 13 -15.79 -19.88 -8.73
N ALA A 14 -16.57 -20.85 -9.22
CA ALA A 14 -17.42 -20.65 -10.40
C ALA A 14 -18.52 -19.63 -10.09
N ILE A 15 -19.23 -19.79 -8.96
CA ILE A 15 -20.28 -18.87 -8.49
C ILE A 15 -19.69 -17.45 -8.27
N LEU A 16 -18.59 -17.35 -7.51
CA LEU A 16 -17.94 -16.06 -7.26
C LEU A 16 -17.47 -15.38 -8.55
N LYS A 17 -16.97 -16.14 -9.53
CA LYS A 17 -16.56 -15.59 -10.83
C LYS A 17 -17.76 -15.00 -11.58
N HIS A 18 -18.90 -15.65 -11.51
CA HIS A 18 -20.15 -15.16 -12.05
C HIS A 18 -20.59 -13.85 -11.36
N TRP A 19 -20.62 -13.82 -10.04
CA TRP A 19 -20.97 -12.62 -9.26
C TRP A 19 -20.05 -11.42 -9.52
N PHE A 20 -18.72 -11.64 -9.64
CA PHE A 20 -17.80 -10.59 -10.10
C PHE A 20 -18.13 -10.11 -11.52
N GLY A 21 -18.59 -11.03 -12.37
CA GLY A 21 -19.03 -10.72 -13.74
C GLY A 21 -20.22 -9.78 -13.75
N VAL A 22 -21.28 -10.14 -13.01
CA VAL A 22 -22.50 -9.34 -12.89
C VAL A 22 -22.22 -7.99 -12.25
N SER A 23 -21.50 -7.94 -11.12
CA SER A 23 -21.13 -6.67 -10.47
C SER A 23 -20.38 -5.72 -11.43
N ARG A 24 -19.48 -6.26 -12.25
CA ARG A 24 -18.77 -5.48 -13.28
C ARG A 24 -19.70 -5.02 -14.40
N TYR A 25 -20.59 -5.88 -14.87
CA TYR A 25 -21.55 -5.56 -15.91
C TYR A 25 -22.47 -4.41 -15.47
N VAL A 26 -23.07 -4.52 -14.28
CA VAL A 26 -23.93 -3.49 -13.71
C VAL A 26 -23.18 -2.15 -13.55
N PHE A 27 -21.93 -2.20 -13.04
CA PHE A 27 -21.11 -1.01 -12.93
C PHE A 27 -20.89 -0.34 -14.30
N ASN A 28 -20.53 -1.12 -15.32
CA ASN A 28 -20.25 -0.60 -16.65
C ASN A 28 -21.52 -0.03 -17.32
N LYS A 29 -22.64 -0.74 -17.21
CA LYS A 29 -23.96 -0.29 -17.70
C LYS A 29 -24.35 1.05 -17.05
N THR A 30 -24.14 1.17 -15.73
CA THR A 30 -24.38 2.44 -15.03
C THR A 30 -23.45 3.56 -15.49
N VAL A 31 -22.17 3.28 -15.69
CA VAL A 31 -21.23 4.30 -16.24
C VAL A 31 -21.64 4.72 -17.63
N GLU A 32 -22.11 3.80 -18.47
CA GLU A 32 -22.61 4.09 -19.81
C GLU A 32 -23.86 4.99 -19.79
N TYR A 33 -24.83 4.65 -18.95
CA TYR A 33 -26.00 5.48 -18.69
C TYR A 33 -25.63 6.91 -18.25
N LEU A 34 -24.65 7.05 -17.34
CA LEU A 34 -24.20 8.35 -16.81
C LEU A 34 -23.31 9.16 -17.76
N LYS A 35 -22.98 8.63 -18.94
CA LYS A 35 -22.34 9.39 -20.03
C LYS A 35 -23.36 10.18 -20.87
N GLN A 36 -24.62 9.83 -20.81
CA GLN A 36 -25.66 10.55 -21.53
C GLN A 36 -25.81 11.99 -20.98
N PRO A 37 -26.09 12.97 -21.83
CA PRO A 37 -26.35 14.34 -21.39
C PRO A 37 -27.44 14.38 -20.33
N GLU A 38 -27.38 15.34 -19.42
CA GLU A 38 -28.37 15.64 -18.38
C GLU A 38 -28.57 14.55 -17.29
N THR A 39 -27.86 13.41 -17.36
CA THR A 39 -27.98 12.39 -16.35
C THR A 39 -27.31 12.79 -15.04
N LYS A 40 -28.05 12.67 -13.92
CA LYS A 40 -27.54 12.92 -12.56
C LYS A 40 -27.07 11.64 -11.92
N ALA A 41 -25.86 11.66 -11.32
CA ALA A 41 -25.29 10.50 -10.62
C ALA A 41 -25.94 10.27 -9.23
N ASN A 42 -27.28 10.13 -9.22
CA ASN A 42 -28.09 9.79 -8.04
C ASN A 42 -28.47 8.31 -8.09
N TRP A 43 -27.72 7.47 -7.37
CA TRP A 43 -27.91 6.02 -7.41
C TRP A 43 -29.28 5.56 -6.93
N LYS A 44 -29.93 6.29 -6.00
CA LYS A 44 -31.28 5.95 -5.51
C LYS A 44 -32.33 6.10 -6.62
N ALA A 45 -32.21 7.15 -7.42
CA ALA A 45 -33.13 7.43 -8.51
C ALA A 45 -32.96 6.46 -9.69
N ILE A 46 -31.73 6.15 -10.09
CA ILE A 46 -31.46 5.38 -11.32
C ILE A 46 -31.36 3.86 -11.12
N LYS A 47 -31.21 3.39 -9.86
CA LYS A 47 -31.00 1.94 -9.61
C LYS A 47 -32.14 1.07 -10.11
N GLY A 48 -33.40 1.54 -10.02
CA GLY A 48 -34.58 0.82 -10.46
C GLY A 48 -34.50 0.50 -11.93
N SER A 49 -34.36 1.51 -12.78
CA SER A 49 -34.29 1.36 -14.23
C SER A 49 -33.08 0.54 -14.68
N ILE A 50 -31.90 0.73 -14.04
CA ILE A 50 -30.71 -0.05 -14.39
C ILE A 50 -30.88 -1.54 -14.04
N LEU A 51 -31.54 -1.87 -12.91
CA LEU A 51 -31.68 -3.24 -12.45
C LEU A 51 -32.83 -3.98 -13.12
N SER A 52 -33.91 -3.29 -13.55
CA SER A 52 -35.01 -3.90 -14.31
C SER A 52 -34.57 -4.32 -15.71
N ASP A 53 -33.61 -3.61 -16.30
CA ASP A 53 -33.07 -3.87 -17.64
C ASP A 53 -31.80 -4.76 -17.59
N LEU A 54 -31.73 -5.69 -16.65
CA LEU A 54 -30.64 -6.67 -16.58
C LEU A 54 -31.04 -7.97 -17.30
N PRO A 55 -30.12 -8.60 -18.05
CA PRO A 55 -30.38 -9.87 -18.71
C PRO A 55 -30.58 -11.02 -17.69
N ASP A 56 -31.27 -12.07 -18.12
CA ASP A 56 -31.66 -13.21 -17.27
C ASP A 56 -30.47 -13.84 -16.52
N TRP A 57 -29.32 -13.96 -17.19
CA TRP A 57 -28.11 -14.51 -16.55
C TRP A 57 -27.59 -13.70 -15.36
N ALA A 58 -28.08 -12.49 -15.13
CA ALA A 58 -27.70 -11.66 -13.99
C ALA A 58 -28.73 -11.70 -12.84
N GLN A 59 -29.86 -12.39 -13.02
CA GLN A 59 -31.00 -12.35 -12.06
C GLN A 59 -30.70 -13.12 -10.79
N ASP A 60 -29.99 -14.24 -10.85
CA ASP A 60 -29.68 -15.14 -9.72
C ASP A 60 -28.69 -14.58 -8.69
N VAL A 61 -28.01 -13.45 -9.04
CA VAL A 61 -27.03 -12.81 -8.17
C VAL A 61 -27.72 -11.98 -7.08
N PRO A 62 -27.23 -12.01 -5.82
CA PRO A 62 -27.82 -11.26 -4.72
C PRO A 62 -28.05 -9.79 -5.07
N TYR A 63 -29.22 -9.28 -4.72
CA TYR A 63 -29.66 -7.91 -5.05
C TYR A 63 -28.64 -6.85 -4.60
N GLN A 64 -28.10 -6.99 -3.39
CA GLN A 64 -27.16 -6.03 -2.82
C GLN A 64 -25.86 -5.90 -3.64
N ILE A 65 -25.38 -6.99 -4.25
CA ILE A 65 -24.21 -6.97 -5.13
C ILE A 65 -24.49 -6.09 -6.35
N LYS A 66 -25.69 -6.21 -6.92
CA LYS A 66 -26.13 -5.44 -8.10
C LYS A 66 -26.40 -3.98 -7.74
N SER A 67 -27.20 -3.70 -6.73
CA SER A 67 -27.57 -2.33 -6.35
C SER A 67 -26.39 -1.50 -5.87
N ILE A 68 -25.44 -2.09 -5.13
CA ILE A 68 -24.24 -1.37 -4.71
C ILE A 68 -23.25 -1.18 -5.87
N ALA A 69 -23.26 -2.02 -6.90
CA ALA A 69 -22.48 -1.75 -8.11
C ALA A 69 -22.94 -0.48 -8.83
N VAL A 70 -24.26 -0.18 -8.83
CA VAL A 70 -24.80 1.10 -9.31
C VAL A 70 -24.29 2.26 -8.46
N ARG A 71 -24.34 2.13 -7.12
CA ARG A 71 -23.82 3.15 -6.20
C ARG A 71 -22.32 3.42 -6.43
N ASP A 72 -21.53 2.36 -6.57
CA ASP A 72 -20.09 2.46 -6.82
C ASP A 72 -19.80 3.23 -8.13
N ALA A 73 -20.58 3.02 -9.18
CA ALA A 73 -20.45 3.74 -10.45
C ALA A 73 -20.82 5.22 -10.30
N CYS A 74 -21.92 5.53 -9.62
CA CYS A 74 -22.33 6.91 -9.35
C CYS A 74 -21.28 7.67 -8.53
N LEU A 75 -20.71 7.03 -7.51
CA LEU A 75 -19.63 7.62 -6.71
C LEU A 75 -18.39 7.90 -7.57
N ALA A 76 -17.97 6.93 -8.38
CA ALA A 76 -16.81 7.09 -9.27
C ALA A 76 -17.01 8.25 -10.26
N VAL A 77 -18.20 8.39 -10.85
CA VAL A 77 -18.51 9.50 -11.76
C VAL A 77 -18.51 10.85 -11.05
N ARG A 78 -19.09 10.93 -9.84
CA ARG A 78 -19.04 12.14 -9.01
C ARG A 78 -17.63 12.55 -8.67
N ASP A 79 -16.80 11.61 -8.26
CA ASP A 79 -15.38 11.86 -7.91
C ASP A 79 -14.57 12.30 -9.12
N ALA A 80 -14.84 11.71 -10.30
CA ALA A 80 -14.22 12.14 -11.56
C ALA A 80 -14.62 13.57 -11.93
N LYS A 81 -15.91 13.92 -11.84
CA LYS A 81 -16.41 15.27 -12.09
C LYS A 81 -15.77 16.29 -11.15
N LYS A 82 -15.69 16.00 -9.84
CA LYS A 82 -15.01 16.87 -8.85
C LYS A 82 -13.54 17.13 -9.22
N LYS A 83 -12.80 16.09 -9.61
CA LYS A 83 -11.39 16.23 -10.03
C LYS A 83 -11.25 17.09 -11.27
N THR A 84 -12.15 16.96 -12.23
CA THR A 84 -12.15 17.77 -13.46
C THR A 84 -12.41 19.24 -13.14
N VAL A 85 -13.36 19.54 -12.25
CA VAL A 85 -13.60 20.91 -11.77
C VAL A 85 -12.37 21.50 -11.08
N ASN A 86 -11.62 20.69 -10.35
CA ASN A 86 -10.37 21.09 -9.67
C ASN A 86 -9.14 21.11 -10.61
N GLY A 87 -9.33 21.21 -11.94
CA GLY A 87 -8.25 21.32 -12.93
C GLY A 87 -7.53 20.00 -13.26
N GLN A 88 -8.02 18.87 -12.77
CA GLN A 88 -7.46 17.54 -13.07
C GLN A 88 -8.42 16.74 -13.96
N PRO A 89 -8.25 16.77 -15.30
CA PRO A 89 -9.13 16.03 -16.21
C PRO A 89 -9.21 14.56 -15.81
N SER A 90 -10.41 14.09 -15.48
CA SER A 90 -10.62 12.74 -14.97
C SER A 90 -11.91 12.14 -15.55
N PHE A 91 -11.85 10.88 -15.93
CA PHE A 91 -13.01 10.14 -16.42
C PHE A 91 -13.02 8.72 -15.87
N VAL A 92 -14.22 8.13 -15.80
CA VAL A 92 -14.39 6.76 -15.32
C VAL A 92 -14.22 5.79 -16.48
N LYS A 93 -13.24 4.89 -16.35
CA LYS A 93 -13.03 3.78 -17.31
C LYS A 93 -13.97 2.62 -16.99
N PHE A 94 -14.42 1.90 -18.02
CA PHE A 94 -15.11 0.63 -17.84
C PHE A 94 -14.20 -0.40 -17.12
N ARG A 95 -14.79 -1.13 -16.20
CA ARG A 95 -14.10 -2.24 -15.53
C ARG A 95 -13.94 -3.40 -16.53
N SER A 96 -12.77 -4.02 -16.53
CA SER A 96 -12.42 -5.12 -17.42
C SER A 96 -12.38 -6.46 -16.70
N ARG A 97 -12.72 -7.55 -17.40
CA ARG A 97 -12.48 -8.92 -16.92
C ARG A 97 -10.99 -9.19 -16.69
N LYS A 98 -10.10 -8.43 -17.36
CA LYS A 98 -8.65 -8.54 -17.24
C LYS A 98 -8.09 -7.79 -16.03
N ASP A 99 -8.90 -6.97 -15.33
CA ASP A 99 -8.45 -6.24 -14.17
C ASP A 99 -7.95 -7.21 -13.09
N ARG A 100 -6.79 -6.89 -12.55
CA ARG A 100 -6.11 -7.72 -11.55
C ARG A 100 -6.88 -7.81 -10.24
N VAL A 101 -7.58 -6.73 -9.90
CA VAL A 101 -8.43 -6.62 -8.71
C VAL A 101 -9.87 -6.52 -9.16
N GLN A 102 -10.71 -7.39 -8.64
CA GLN A 102 -12.17 -7.34 -8.80
C GLN A 102 -12.80 -7.43 -7.43
N SER A 103 -13.85 -6.67 -7.19
CA SER A 103 -14.53 -6.68 -5.90
C SER A 103 -16.02 -6.47 -6.06
N PHE A 104 -16.77 -6.97 -5.10
CA PHE A 104 -18.18 -6.63 -4.91
C PHE A 104 -18.47 -6.44 -3.42
N TYR A 105 -19.53 -5.73 -3.14
CA TYR A 105 -20.00 -5.44 -1.79
C TYR A 105 -20.69 -6.66 -1.16
N VAL A 106 -20.51 -6.80 0.15
CA VAL A 106 -21.16 -7.81 0.98
C VAL A 106 -21.68 -7.11 2.22
N PRO A 107 -23.01 -7.04 2.43
CA PRO A 107 -23.58 -6.47 3.64
C PRO A 107 -23.23 -7.33 4.85
N SER A 108 -23.19 -6.73 6.03
CA SER A 108 -22.92 -7.42 7.29
C SER A 108 -23.91 -8.57 7.54
N SER A 109 -25.18 -8.38 7.20
CA SER A 109 -26.23 -9.40 7.31
C SER A 109 -25.97 -10.67 6.51
N ALA A 110 -25.20 -10.57 5.41
CA ALA A 110 -24.85 -11.71 4.56
C ALA A 110 -23.58 -12.44 5.01
N ILE A 111 -22.93 -11.98 6.08
CA ILE A 111 -21.71 -12.59 6.62
C ILE A 111 -22.06 -13.33 7.90
N LYS A 112 -21.79 -14.62 7.92
CA LYS A 112 -21.97 -15.50 9.06
C LYS A 112 -20.67 -16.25 9.34
N ASN A 113 -20.52 -16.84 10.51
CA ASN A 113 -19.35 -17.65 10.86
C ASN A 113 -19.09 -18.77 9.85
N GLN A 114 -20.15 -19.33 9.26
CA GLN A 114 -20.08 -20.38 8.26
C GLN A 114 -19.71 -19.88 6.86
N GLY A 115 -19.95 -18.62 6.54
CA GLY A 115 -19.66 -18.11 5.20
C GLY A 115 -20.31 -16.77 4.86
N VAL A 116 -20.06 -16.34 3.64
CA VAL A 116 -20.68 -15.18 3.01
C VAL A 116 -21.78 -15.68 2.08
N TYR A 117 -23.01 -15.16 2.21
CA TYR A 117 -24.17 -15.66 1.48
C TYR A 117 -24.27 -17.19 1.58
N TYR A 118 -24.26 -17.71 2.81
CA TYR A 118 -24.15 -19.13 3.13
C TYR A 118 -25.15 -20.00 2.34
N THR A 119 -26.39 -19.56 2.19
CA THR A 119 -27.45 -20.27 1.44
C THR A 119 -27.12 -20.50 -0.04
N LYS A 120 -26.27 -19.65 -0.62
CA LYS A 120 -25.87 -19.74 -2.04
C LYS A 120 -24.46 -20.28 -2.24
N LEU A 121 -23.53 -19.97 -1.35
CA LEU A 121 -22.12 -20.36 -1.45
C LEU A 121 -21.76 -21.56 -0.57
N GLY A 122 -22.59 -21.91 0.41
CA GLY A 122 -22.25 -22.90 1.43
C GLY A 122 -21.12 -22.40 2.36
N VAL A 123 -20.53 -23.36 3.09
CA VAL A 123 -19.44 -23.09 4.02
C VAL A 123 -18.19 -22.57 3.29
N LEU A 124 -17.66 -21.42 3.74
CA LEU A 124 -16.42 -20.84 3.24
C LEU A 124 -15.28 -21.03 4.26
N ASN A 125 -14.15 -21.52 3.80
CA ASN A 125 -12.97 -21.66 4.64
C ASN A 125 -12.22 -20.34 4.73
N TYR A 126 -12.12 -19.77 5.93
CA TYR A 126 -11.32 -18.60 6.26
C TYR A 126 -9.96 -19.01 6.82
N ARG A 127 -8.90 -18.27 6.45
CA ARG A 127 -7.57 -18.49 7.03
C ARG A 127 -7.45 -17.99 8.47
N GLU A 128 -8.27 -17.03 8.83
CA GLU A 128 -8.30 -16.35 10.11
C GLU A 128 -9.73 -16.24 10.61
N ARG A 129 -9.90 -16.12 11.92
CA ARG A 129 -11.22 -15.86 12.52
C ARG A 129 -11.77 -14.51 12.08
N LEU A 130 -13.08 -14.48 11.85
CA LEU A 130 -13.80 -13.22 11.60
C LEU A 130 -13.77 -12.36 12.87
N PRO A 131 -13.80 -11.01 12.74
CA PRO A 131 -14.02 -10.13 13.89
C PRO A 131 -15.35 -10.40 14.55
N GLU A 132 -15.48 -10.14 15.84
CA GLU A 132 -16.75 -10.28 16.58
C GLU A 132 -17.82 -9.35 16.02
N VAL A 133 -17.46 -8.09 15.78
CA VAL A 133 -18.33 -7.11 15.16
C VAL A 133 -18.06 -7.07 13.66
N ILE A 134 -19.05 -7.53 12.90
CA ILE A 134 -18.95 -7.58 11.43
C ILE A 134 -19.71 -6.39 10.84
N LYS A 135 -18.99 -5.52 10.18
CA LYS A 135 -19.53 -4.39 9.39
C LYS A 135 -19.59 -4.75 7.90
N ASP A 136 -20.27 -3.91 7.14
CA ASP A 136 -20.32 -4.01 5.69
C ASP A 136 -18.93 -4.17 5.10
N SER A 137 -18.80 -5.13 4.20
CA SER A 137 -17.52 -5.67 3.75
C SER A 137 -17.41 -5.68 2.23
N ARG A 138 -16.25 -6.03 1.72
CA ARG A 138 -16.08 -6.32 0.30
C ARG A 138 -15.36 -7.65 0.09
N LEU A 139 -15.91 -8.48 -0.80
CA LEU A 139 -15.20 -9.66 -1.27
C LEU A 139 -14.33 -9.26 -2.46
N ILE A 140 -13.05 -9.54 -2.36
CA ILE A 140 -12.03 -9.13 -3.35
C ILE A 140 -11.37 -10.36 -3.95
N ARG A 141 -11.24 -10.37 -5.26
CA ARG A 141 -10.38 -11.28 -5.99
C ARG A 141 -9.15 -10.53 -6.50
N HIS A 142 -7.97 -10.94 -6.07
CA HIS A 142 -6.70 -10.36 -6.51
C HIS A 142 -5.74 -11.46 -6.95
N ARG A 143 -5.32 -11.45 -8.22
CA ARG A 143 -4.39 -12.43 -8.81
C ARG A 143 -4.78 -13.89 -8.52
N GLY A 144 -6.07 -14.20 -8.59
CA GLY A 144 -6.60 -15.55 -8.33
C GLY A 144 -6.76 -15.91 -6.85
N GLN A 145 -6.42 -15.02 -5.95
CA GLN A 145 -6.67 -15.14 -4.52
C GLN A 145 -7.95 -14.39 -4.12
N TYR A 146 -8.65 -14.90 -3.10
CA TYR A 146 -9.90 -14.35 -2.62
C TYR A 146 -9.74 -13.85 -1.18
N PHE A 147 -10.34 -12.71 -0.88
CA PHE A 147 -10.26 -12.08 0.43
C PHE A 147 -11.60 -11.45 0.79
N LEU A 148 -11.95 -11.52 2.05
CA LEU A 148 -12.98 -10.68 2.66
C LEU A 148 -12.28 -9.50 3.35
N CYS A 149 -12.60 -8.29 2.93
CA CYS A 149 -12.13 -7.07 3.58
C CYS A 149 -13.22 -6.56 4.49
N VAL A 150 -13.04 -6.75 5.80
CA VAL A 150 -13.99 -6.37 6.84
C VAL A 150 -13.56 -5.04 7.44
N ALA A 151 -14.48 -4.09 7.54
CA ALA A 151 -14.25 -2.88 8.31
C ALA A 151 -14.22 -3.24 9.81
N THR A 152 -13.18 -2.83 10.51
CA THR A 152 -13.02 -3.02 11.95
C THR A 152 -12.80 -1.67 12.60
N GLU A 153 -13.26 -1.52 13.83
CA GLU A 153 -12.84 -0.40 14.66
C GLU A 153 -11.39 -0.60 15.10
N THR A 154 -10.65 0.48 15.16
CA THR A 154 -9.29 0.47 15.69
C THR A 154 -9.39 0.85 17.15
N GLN A 155 -9.09 -0.08 18.03
CA GLN A 155 -8.88 0.21 19.44
C GLN A 155 -7.47 0.77 19.59
N VAL A 156 -7.34 1.85 20.36
CA VAL A 156 -6.04 2.40 20.75
C VAL A 156 -5.58 1.56 21.95
N ASN A 157 -4.52 0.81 21.77
CA ASN A 157 -3.86 0.06 22.85
C ASN A 157 -2.49 0.70 23.04
N PRO A 158 -2.36 1.69 23.98
CA PRO A 158 -1.09 2.32 24.27
C PRO A 158 -0.04 1.26 24.62
N THR A 159 1.14 1.41 24.06
CA THR A 159 2.29 0.57 24.42
C THR A 159 3.21 1.42 25.28
N GLU A 160 3.56 0.95 26.45
CA GLU A 160 4.62 1.55 27.24
C GLU A 160 5.93 1.44 26.45
N SER A 161 6.63 2.54 26.30
CA SER A 161 7.97 2.60 25.73
C SER A 161 8.86 3.38 26.68
N GLN A 162 10.16 3.21 26.55
CA GLN A 162 11.13 3.92 27.41
C GLN A 162 11.25 5.42 27.07
N GLY A 163 10.35 5.94 26.25
CA GLY A 163 10.36 7.32 25.77
C GLY A 163 11.59 7.56 24.88
N GLY A 164 11.42 7.69 23.57
CA GLY A 164 12.56 7.86 22.70
C GLY A 164 12.16 8.45 21.36
N ILE A 165 13.13 9.10 20.72
CA ILE A 165 13.01 9.62 19.37
C ILE A 165 13.92 8.86 18.44
N VAL A 166 13.44 8.55 17.24
CA VAL A 166 14.21 7.90 16.18
C VAL A 166 14.00 8.60 14.84
N ALA A 167 15.08 8.83 14.12
CA ALA A 167 15.04 9.30 12.74
C ALA A 167 15.31 8.14 11.78
N LEU A 168 14.61 8.14 10.65
CA LEU A 168 14.66 7.09 9.64
C LEU A 168 15.16 7.67 8.32
N ASP A 169 16.12 7.02 7.69
CA ASP A 169 16.58 7.32 6.32
C ASP A 169 16.19 6.15 5.38
N PRO A 170 15.21 6.36 4.45
CA PRO A 170 14.78 5.33 3.50
C PRO A 170 15.83 5.08 2.42
N GLY A 171 16.30 3.85 2.34
CA GLY A 171 17.32 3.44 1.37
C GLY A 171 16.79 2.54 0.26
N VAL A 172 17.68 2.21 -0.68
CA VAL A 172 17.44 1.28 -1.78
C VAL A 172 17.98 -0.11 -1.48
N ARG A 173 19.19 -0.21 -0.93
CA ARG A 173 19.83 -1.48 -0.56
C ARG A 173 19.39 -1.94 0.81
N THR A 174 19.45 -1.06 1.78
CA THR A 174 18.87 -1.17 3.10
C THR A 174 17.48 -0.57 3.06
N PHE A 175 16.49 -1.21 3.67
CA PHE A 175 15.13 -0.67 3.65
C PHE A 175 15.03 0.65 4.39
N LEU A 176 15.57 0.70 5.61
CA LEU A 176 15.70 1.90 6.43
C LEU A 176 17.01 1.84 7.21
N THR A 177 17.69 2.96 7.31
CA THR A 177 18.73 3.21 8.31
C THR A 177 18.10 4.07 9.40
N PHE A 178 18.36 3.78 10.65
CA PHE A 178 17.80 4.53 11.76
C PHE A 178 18.90 5.07 12.67
N TYR A 179 18.63 6.21 13.26
CA TYR A 179 19.44 6.82 14.29
C TYR A 179 18.56 7.34 15.43
N SER A 180 18.94 6.96 16.64
CA SER A 180 18.39 7.48 17.89
C SER A 180 19.59 7.86 18.77
N PRO A 181 19.44 8.76 19.75
CA PRO A 181 20.54 9.08 20.68
C PRO A 181 21.08 7.90 21.47
N THR A 182 20.29 6.84 21.64
CA THR A 182 20.65 5.62 22.38
C THR A 182 21.12 4.48 21.50
N CYS A 183 20.70 4.43 20.24
CA CYS A 183 21.03 3.34 19.34
C CYS A 183 20.90 3.74 17.88
N PHE A 184 21.60 3.05 17.02
CA PHE A 184 21.53 3.22 15.57
C PHE A 184 21.72 1.90 14.83
N GLY A 185 21.32 1.83 13.59
CA GLY A 185 21.48 0.61 12.80
C GLY A 185 20.75 0.60 11.47
N LYS A 186 20.67 -0.61 10.89
CA LYS A 186 20.07 -0.87 9.59
C LYS A 186 18.95 -1.89 9.70
N LEU A 187 17.81 -1.61 9.08
CA LEU A 187 16.63 -2.47 9.09
C LEU A 187 16.45 -3.13 7.73
N ALA A 188 16.28 -4.45 7.72
CA ALA A 188 16.10 -5.28 6.53
C ALA A 188 17.24 -5.16 5.49
N ASP A 189 18.46 -5.03 5.93
CA ASP A 189 19.65 -4.91 5.06
C ASP A 189 19.88 -6.17 4.21
N GLN A 190 19.67 -7.36 4.78
CA GLN A 190 19.85 -8.64 4.08
C GLN A 190 18.68 -9.03 3.17
N ASP A 191 17.48 -8.50 3.40
CA ASP A 191 16.29 -8.84 2.63
C ASP A 191 16.32 -8.32 1.20
N PHE A 192 17.07 -7.24 0.94
CA PHE A 192 17.20 -6.66 -0.40
C PHE A 192 17.72 -7.68 -1.42
N SER A 193 18.78 -8.40 -1.10
CA SER A 193 19.39 -9.38 -2.01
C SER A 193 18.43 -10.53 -2.36
N ARG A 194 17.63 -10.98 -1.36
CA ARG A 194 16.60 -12.00 -1.54
C ARG A 194 15.47 -11.51 -2.45
N ILE A 195 14.96 -10.30 -2.21
CA ILE A 195 13.90 -9.68 -3.01
C ILE A 195 14.40 -9.43 -4.43
N GLN A 196 15.63 -8.96 -4.59
CA GLN A 196 16.24 -8.70 -5.91
C GLN A 196 16.36 -9.98 -6.76
N ARG A 197 16.79 -11.11 -6.16
CA ARG A 197 16.83 -12.41 -6.86
C ARG A 197 15.44 -12.84 -7.33
N LEU A 198 14.40 -12.67 -6.52
CA LEU A 198 13.03 -12.96 -6.91
C LEU A 198 12.52 -12.04 -8.02
N CYS A 199 12.90 -10.76 -7.99
CA CYS A 199 12.58 -9.81 -9.05
C CYS A 199 13.25 -10.20 -10.36
N HIS A 200 14.52 -10.61 -10.34
CA HIS A 200 15.22 -11.10 -11.52
C HIS A 200 14.54 -12.36 -12.11
N HIS A 201 14.19 -13.32 -11.27
CA HIS A 201 13.44 -14.51 -11.71
C HIS A 201 12.07 -14.14 -12.29
N LEU A 202 11.36 -13.16 -11.71
CA LEU A 202 10.12 -12.65 -12.29
C LEU A 202 10.33 -12.05 -13.69
N ASP A 203 11.45 -11.37 -13.94
CA ASP A 203 11.76 -10.79 -15.25
C ASP A 203 11.98 -11.87 -16.31
N GLN A 204 12.68 -12.92 -15.94
CA GLN A 204 12.86 -14.08 -16.81
C GLN A 204 11.50 -14.72 -17.16
N LEU A 205 10.61 -14.86 -16.17
CA LEU A 205 9.24 -15.36 -16.43
C LEU A 205 8.45 -14.42 -17.34
N VAL A 206 8.54 -13.11 -17.14
CA VAL A 206 7.85 -12.11 -17.98
C VAL A 206 8.37 -12.17 -19.43
N SER A 207 9.69 -12.29 -19.62
CA SER A 207 10.28 -12.48 -20.95
C SER A 207 9.78 -13.77 -21.63
N LYS A 208 9.67 -14.89 -20.89
CA LYS A 208 9.08 -16.13 -21.42
C LYS A 208 7.60 -15.96 -21.79
N VAL A 209 6.83 -15.14 -21.04
CA VAL A 209 5.41 -14.86 -21.34
C VAL A 209 5.26 -14.11 -22.67
N SER A 210 6.16 -13.18 -23.00
CA SER A 210 6.08 -12.41 -24.26
C SER A 210 6.20 -13.33 -25.50
N LYS A 211 7.07 -14.34 -25.41
CA LYS A 211 7.36 -15.31 -26.48
C LYS A 211 6.39 -16.49 -26.54
N ALA A 212 5.53 -16.68 -25.52
CA ALA A 212 4.64 -17.85 -25.43
C ALA A 212 3.23 -17.55 -25.94
N THR A 213 2.55 -18.59 -26.42
CA THR A 213 1.17 -18.58 -26.92
C THR A 213 0.26 -19.56 -26.16
N GLY A 214 -1.02 -19.53 -26.38
CA GLY A 214 -2.01 -20.53 -25.96
C GLY A 214 -1.96 -20.92 -24.47
N LYS A 215 -2.01 -22.22 -24.21
CA LYS A 215 -2.00 -22.80 -22.86
C LYS A 215 -0.73 -22.50 -22.09
N ARG A 216 0.44 -22.50 -22.78
CA ARG A 216 1.76 -22.19 -22.19
C ARG A 216 1.79 -20.75 -21.65
N LYS A 217 1.32 -19.78 -22.43
CA LYS A 217 1.23 -18.36 -22.00
C LYS A 217 0.37 -18.21 -20.74
N ARG A 218 -0.77 -18.91 -20.65
CA ARG A 218 -1.64 -18.90 -19.48
C ARG A 218 -0.94 -19.46 -18.23
N ARG A 219 -0.18 -20.58 -18.35
CA ARG A 219 0.59 -21.18 -17.25
C ARG A 219 1.68 -20.23 -16.76
N LEU A 220 2.44 -19.62 -17.67
CA LEU A 220 3.50 -18.66 -17.33
C LEU A 220 2.94 -17.39 -16.67
N LYS A 221 1.80 -16.85 -17.13
CA LYS A 221 1.13 -15.72 -16.45
C LYS A 221 0.77 -16.06 -15.00
N LYS A 222 0.24 -17.28 -14.75
CA LYS A 222 -0.04 -17.72 -13.37
C LYS A 222 1.25 -17.84 -12.52
N ALA A 223 2.37 -18.28 -13.12
CA ALA A 223 3.65 -18.31 -12.44
C ALA A 223 4.15 -16.91 -12.09
N CYS A 224 4.05 -15.94 -13.02
CA CYS A 224 4.34 -14.54 -12.75
C CYS A 224 3.48 -13.97 -11.60
N ASP A 225 2.19 -14.31 -11.57
CA ASP A 225 1.30 -13.84 -10.49
C ASP A 225 1.69 -14.43 -9.13
N ARG A 226 2.04 -15.74 -9.08
CA ARG A 226 2.56 -16.34 -7.84
C ARG A 226 3.85 -15.68 -7.37
N MET A 227 4.78 -15.38 -8.29
CA MET A 227 6.04 -14.71 -7.97
C MET A 227 5.80 -13.29 -7.44
N ARG A 228 4.93 -12.51 -8.08
CA ARG A 228 4.53 -11.17 -7.61
C ARG A 228 3.90 -11.21 -6.23
N ILE A 229 3.06 -12.22 -5.95
CA ILE A 229 2.47 -12.41 -4.63
C ILE A 229 3.56 -12.69 -3.59
N LYS A 230 4.53 -13.57 -3.91
CA LYS A 230 5.65 -13.90 -3.03
C LYS A 230 6.47 -12.65 -2.69
N ILE A 231 6.86 -11.87 -3.70
CA ILE A 231 7.60 -10.61 -3.50
C ILE A 231 6.81 -9.64 -2.62
N ASN A 232 5.53 -9.40 -2.94
CA ASN A 232 4.68 -8.49 -2.17
C ASN A 232 4.49 -8.95 -0.72
N ASN A 233 4.41 -10.25 -0.47
CA ASN A 233 4.28 -10.77 0.89
C ASN A 233 5.57 -10.58 1.69
N LEU A 234 6.74 -10.79 1.09
CA LEU A 234 8.03 -10.54 1.75
C LEU A 234 8.19 -9.05 2.09
N VAL A 235 7.89 -8.15 1.16
CA VAL A 235 7.95 -6.70 1.42
C VAL A 235 6.99 -6.31 2.55
N LYS A 236 5.78 -6.84 2.54
CA LYS A 236 4.81 -6.58 3.61
C LYS A 236 5.27 -7.11 4.95
N GLU A 237 5.89 -8.29 4.98
CA GLU A 237 6.44 -8.85 6.21
C GLU A 237 7.50 -7.92 6.80
N VAL A 238 8.43 -7.41 5.97
CA VAL A 238 9.39 -6.39 6.39
C VAL A 238 8.68 -5.15 6.95
N HIS A 239 7.66 -4.64 6.25
CA HIS A 239 6.89 -3.49 6.73
C HIS A 239 6.25 -3.75 8.11
N HIS A 240 5.67 -4.95 8.30
CA HIS A 240 5.03 -5.31 9.56
C HIS A 240 6.04 -5.42 10.71
N GLN A 241 7.15 -6.12 10.49
CA GLN A 241 8.19 -6.30 11.50
C GLN A 241 8.83 -4.97 11.89
N VAL A 242 9.20 -4.15 10.89
CA VAL A 242 9.82 -2.84 11.12
C VAL A 242 8.87 -1.88 11.82
N ALA A 243 7.63 -1.75 11.36
CA ALA A 243 6.67 -0.86 12.00
C ALA A 243 6.29 -1.33 13.41
N ASN A 244 6.23 -2.65 13.63
CA ASN A 244 5.98 -3.21 14.96
C ASN A 244 7.11 -2.87 15.92
N TRP A 245 8.35 -3.08 15.53
CA TRP A 245 9.53 -2.75 16.33
C TRP A 245 9.62 -1.25 16.61
N LEU A 246 9.55 -0.40 15.57
CA LEU A 246 9.62 1.06 15.76
C LEU A 246 8.58 1.59 16.75
N THR A 247 7.35 1.09 16.68
CA THR A 247 6.26 1.55 17.55
C THR A 247 6.26 0.89 18.93
N GLN A 248 7.10 -0.11 19.18
CA GLN A 248 7.38 -0.67 20.50
C GLN A 248 8.50 0.09 21.22
N GLU A 249 9.57 0.42 20.49
CA GLU A 249 10.78 0.99 21.07
C GLU A 249 10.72 2.53 21.22
N PHE A 250 9.99 3.23 20.35
CA PHE A 250 10.04 4.69 20.27
C PHE A 250 8.66 5.34 20.36
N ASP A 251 8.62 6.52 21.00
CA ASP A 251 7.41 7.35 21.10
C ASP A 251 7.28 8.33 19.94
N VAL A 252 8.40 8.83 19.44
CA VAL A 252 8.46 9.78 18.33
C VAL A 252 9.30 9.21 17.19
N ILE A 253 8.71 9.10 16.02
CA ILE A 253 9.35 8.55 14.82
C ILE A 253 9.39 9.64 13.76
N LEU A 254 10.58 10.04 13.37
CA LEU A 254 10.83 11.01 12.30
C LEU A 254 11.00 10.27 10.98
N LEU A 255 10.09 10.49 10.04
CA LEU A 255 10.11 9.85 8.73
C LEU A 255 10.15 10.94 7.65
N PRO A 256 11.15 10.94 6.75
CA PRO A 256 11.20 11.91 5.67
C PRO A 256 10.09 11.66 4.63
N THR A 257 9.69 12.75 3.96
CA THR A 257 8.76 12.71 2.83
C THR A 257 9.47 12.17 1.58
N PHE A 258 9.69 10.86 1.54
CA PHE A 258 10.39 10.20 0.45
C PHE A 258 9.53 10.13 -0.83
N GLU A 259 9.68 11.12 -1.73
CA GLU A 259 8.86 11.26 -2.94
C GLU A 259 9.32 10.36 -4.10
N THR A 260 9.11 9.06 -3.95
CA THR A 260 9.46 8.06 -4.97
C THR A 260 8.81 8.30 -6.33
N SER A 261 7.66 8.97 -6.40
CA SER A 261 6.97 9.28 -7.64
C SER A 261 7.77 10.24 -8.51
N GLN A 262 8.32 11.30 -7.94
CA GLN A 262 9.17 12.26 -8.64
C GLN A 262 10.49 11.62 -9.08
N MET A 263 11.14 10.88 -8.17
CA MET A 263 12.41 10.18 -8.46
C MET A 263 12.29 9.08 -9.52
N SER A 264 11.10 8.51 -9.72
CA SER A 264 10.85 7.41 -10.65
C SER A 264 10.34 7.87 -12.01
N SER A 265 9.95 9.14 -12.17
CA SER A 265 9.46 9.69 -13.44
C SER A 265 10.49 9.53 -14.55
N LYS A 266 10.05 9.07 -15.74
CA LYS A 266 10.96 8.89 -16.88
C LYS A 266 11.52 10.21 -17.42
N ALA A 267 10.74 11.28 -17.32
CA ALA A 267 11.16 12.62 -17.74
C ALA A 267 12.16 13.18 -16.69
N GLY A 268 13.42 13.33 -17.08
CA GLY A 268 14.45 13.96 -16.26
C GLY A 268 15.08 13.12 -15.15
N ARG A 269 14.75 11.81 -15.04
CA ARG A 269 15.35 10.99 -13.98
C ARG A 269 16.85 10.77 -14.19
N LYS A 270 17.62 11.01 -13.14
CA LYS A 270 19.06 10.74 -13.08
C LYS A 270 19.38 9.30 -12.57
N LEU A 271 18.39 8.60 -12.01
CA LEU A 271 18.58 7.28 -11.40
C LEU A 271 18.52 6.15 -12.44
N HIS A 272 19.39 5.17 -12.27
CA HIS A 272 19.41 3.97 -13.10
C HIS A 272 18.13 3.14 -12.91
N SER A 273 17.63 2.50 -13.98
CA SER A 273 16.37 1.75 -13.97
C SER A 273 16.29 0.63 -12.92
N LYS A 274 17.42 -0.02 -12.60
CA LYS A 274 17.49 -1.04 -11.54
C LYS A 274 17.27 -0.44 -10.15
N THR A 275 17.83 0.74 -9.90
CA THR A 275 17.64 1.49 -8.64
C THR A 275 16.18 1.90 -8.46
N VAL A 276 15.58 2.51 -9.49
CA VAL A 276 14.16 2.88 -9.48
C VAL A 276 13.26 1.66 -9.21
N ARG A 277 13.56 0.55 -9.85
CA ARG A 277 12.80 -0.68 -9.63
C ARG A 277 12.90 -1.18 -8.19
N ALA A 278 14.09 -1.12 -7.58
CA ALA A 278 14.29 -1.50 -6.19
C ALA A 278 13.50 -0.60 -5.24
N MET A 279 13.55 0.72 -5.43
CA MET A 279 12.75 1.70 -4.68
C MET A 279 11.25 1.40 -4.78
N LEU A 280 10.74 1.19 -6.00
CA LEU A 280 9.32 0.86 -6.23
C LEU A 280 8.93 -0.50 -5.64
N THR A 281 9.86 -1.44 -5.53
CA THR A 281 9.62 -2.75 -4.92
C THR A 281 9.45 -2.63 -3.42
N TRP A 282 10.25 -1.81 -2.73
CA TRP A 282 10.12 -1.52 -1.31
C TRP A 282 8.80 -0.86 -0.95
N SER A 283 8.20 -0.08 -1.86
CA SER A 283 6.90 0.59 -1.66
C SER A 283 6.88 1.46 -0.40
N HIS A 284 7.88 2.35 -0.24
CA HIS A 284 8.05 3.22 0.94
C HIS A 284 6.78 4.01 1.30
N TYR A 285 6.03 4.50 0.31
CA TYR A 285 4.74 5.15 0.57
C TYR A 285 3.73 4.23 1.27
N GLN A 286 3.66 2.94 0.88
CA GLN A 286 2.78 1.98 1.56
C GLN A 286 3.27 1.71 2.99
N PHE A 287 4.57 1.67 3.21
CA PHE A 287 5.15 1.57 4.54
C PHE A 287 4.78 2.78 5.39
N GLN A 288 4.95 4.00 4.88
CA GLN A 288 4.57 5.24 5.57
C GLN A 288 3.10 5.18 6.03
N GLN A 289 2.17 4.85 5.12
CA GLN A 289 0.75 4.75 5.47
C GLN A 289 0.49 3.65 6.52
N PHE A 290 1.20 2.55 6.46
CA PHE A 290 1.10 1.48 7.42
C PHE A 290 1.66 1.88 8.79
N LEU A 291 2.83 2.54 8.82
CA LEU A 291 3.47 3.04 10.04
C LEU A 291 2.59 4.09 10.75
N LEU A 292 2.04 5.06 10.01
CA LEU A 292 1.10 6.04 10.54
C LEU A 292 -0.11 5.37 11.21
N HIS A 293 -0.68 4.35 10.56
CA HIS A 293 -1.79 3.61 11.13
C HIS A 293 -1.39 2.84 12.39
N LYS A 294 -0.22 2.17 12.37
CA LYS A 294 0.29 1.40 13.50
C LYS A 294 0.67 2.27 14.70
N ALA A 295 1.26 3.43 14.44
CA ALA A 295 1.57 4.42 15.45
C ALA A 295 0.30 4.92 16.14
N LYS A 296 -0.76 5.23 15.37
CA LYS A 296 -2.06 5.62 15.92
C LYS A 296 -2.67 4.52 16.81
N GLU A 297 -2.55 3.24 16.41
CA GLU A 297 -3.02 2.11 17.23
C GLU A 297 -2.32 2.03 18.59
N ARG A 298 -1.05 2.46 18.67
CA ARG A 298 -0.19 2.38 19.87
C ARG A 298 0.00 3.70 20.61
N ASN A 299 -0.71 4.75 20.20
CA ASN A 299 -0.55 6.10 20.73
C ASN A 299 0.88 6.66 20.58
N LYS A 300 1.52 6.42 19.41
CA LYS A 300 2.84 6.93 19.07
C LYS A 300 2.73 8.02 18.02
N THR A 301 3.73 8.91 17.99
CA THR A 301 3.78 10.05 17.07
C THR A 301 4.71 9.76 15.91
N VAL A 302 4.24 9.95 14.67
CA VAL A 302 5.06 9.95 13.47
C VAL A 302 5.04 11.33 12.87
N LEU A 303 6.20 11.98 12.78
CA LEU A 303 6.37 13.28 12.16
C LEU A 303 6.99 13.11 10.77
N LEU A 304 6.33 13.71 9.77
CA LEU A 304 6.90 13.79 8.42
C LEU A 304 7.83 14.99 8.35
N VAL A 305 9.12 14.72 8.11
CA VAL A 305 10.18 15.72 8.17
C VAL A 305 10.82 15.96 6.80
N ASN A 306 11.48 17.11 6.65
CA ASN A 306 12.19 17.44 5.43
C ASN A 306 13.61 16.82 5.46
N GLU A 307 13.99 16.11 4.38
CA GLU A 307 15.31 15.47 4.24
C GLU A 307 16.29 16.26 3.38
N ALA A 308 15.95 17.46 2.92
CA ALA A 308 16.79 18.22 2.00
C ALA A 308 18.19 18.47 2.60
N TYR A 309 19.23 18.19 1.78
CA TYR A 309 20.65 18.34 2.10
C TYR A 309 21.23 17.40 3.20
N THR A 310 20.45 16.62 3.93
CA THR A 310 20.94 15.75 5.01
C THR A 310 21.99 14.74 4.55
N SER A 311 21.88 14.21 3.33
CA SER A 311 22.85 13.25 2.78
C SER A 311 24.16 13.86 2.29
N LYS A 312 24.24 15.21 2.15
CA LYS A 312 25.46 15.93 1.73
C LYS A 312 26.17 16.65 2.87
N THR A 313 25.46 16.88 3.96
CA THR A 313 25.99 17.55 5.15
C THR A 313 26.64 16.51 6.05
N VAL A 314 27.85 16.76 6.47
CA VAL A 314 28.53 16.01 7.54
C VAL A 314 27.84 16.35 8.85
N SER A 315 27.08 15.43 9.41
CA SER A 315 26.13 15.72 10.50
C SER A 315 26.80 16.14 11.80
N TRP A 316 28.09 15.82 12.00
CA TRP A 316 28.84 16.17 13.22
C TRP A 316 29.70 17.44 13.10
N THR A 317 29.92 17.98 11.86
CA THR A 317 30.67 19.22 11.65
C THR A 317 29.86 20.30 10.93
N GLY A 318 28.73 19.96 10.31
CA GLY A 318 27.93 20.88 9.51
C GLY A 318 28.47 21.16 8.11
N GLU A 319 29.61 20.61 7.73
CA GLU A 319 30.24 20.83 6.43
C GLU A 319 29.45 20.20 5.28
N VAL A 320 29.34 20.90 4.15
CA VAL A 320 28.62 20.40 2.97
C VAL A 320 29.58 19.84 1.93
N ILE A 321 29.39 18.57 1.55
CA ILE A 321 30.21 17.91 0.53
C ILE A 321 29.41 17.81 -0.78
N ASN A 322 29.88 18.54 -1.81
CA ASN A 322 29.17 18.61 -3.08
C ASN A 322 29.33 17.35 -3.96
N ASN A 323 30.46 16.64 -3.89
CA ASN A 323 30.81 15.52 -4.77
C ASN A 323 30.88 14.19 -4.03
N LEU A 324 29.77 13.74 -3.41
CA LEU A 324 29.72 12.45 -2.70
C LEU A 324 29.69 11.23 -3.65
N GLY A 325 29.15 11.37 -4.85
CA GLY A 325 28.98 10.26 -5.80
C GLY A 325 28.23 9.07 -5.19
N GLY A 326 28.66 7.85 -5.51
CA GLY A 326 28.11 6.59 -4.99
C GLY A 326 28.84 6.03 -3.76
N ARG A 327 29.63 6.82 -3.04
CA ARG A 327 30.42 6.39 -1.88
C ARG A 327 29.51 5.93 -0.74
N LYS A 328 29.91 4.85 -0.05
CA LYS A 328 29.18 4.31 1.12
C LYS A 328 29.55 5.02 2.42
N LYS A 329 30.67 5.72 2.45
CA LYS A 329 31.15 6.45 3.62
C LYS A 329 31.31 7.92 3.27
N ILE A 330 31.04 8.78 4.22
CA ILE A 330 31.29 10.21 4.18
C ILE A 330 32.47 10.52 5.09
N LYS A 331 33.35 11.45 4.65
CA LYS A 331 34.55 11.89 5.39
C LYS A 331 34.41 13.37 5.66
N SER A 332 34.60 13.80 6.90
CA SER A 332 34.67 15.21 7.22
C SER A 332 35.98 15.80 6.66
N PRO A 333 35.93 16.91 5.95
CA PRO A 333 37.15 17.64 5.50
C PRO A 333 37.98 18.16 6.67
N SER A 334 37.37 18.66 7.73
CA SER A 334 38.06 19.26 8.88
C SER A 334 38.59 18.21 9.86
N THR A 335 37.76 17.27 10.32
CA THR A 335 38.19 16.29 11.34
C THR A 335 38.83 15.04 10.76
N GLN A 336 38.74 14.83 9.43
CA GLN A 336 39.22 13.62 8.74
C GLN A 336 38.54 12.30 9.17
N GLU A 337 37.51 12.36 10.00
CA GLU A 337 36.73 11.22 10.48
C GLU A 337 35.79 10.68 9.42
N TRP A 338 35.45 9.40 9.53
CA TRP A 338 34.59 8.69 8.61
C TRP A 338 33.35 8.18 9.27
N MET A 339 32.20 8.31 8.61
CA MET A 339 30.94 7.69 9.01
C MET A 339 30.30 6.95 7.83
N ASP A 340 29.45 5.95 8.13
CA ASP A 340 28.56 5.36 7.11
C ASP A 340 27.60 6.45 6.60
N ARG A 341 27.45 6.56 5.29
CA ARG A 341 26.68 7.66 4.67
C ARG A 341 25.20 7.60 5.00
N ASP A 342 24.63 6.37 5.05
CA ASP A 342 23.21 6.21 5.35
C ASP A 342 22.95 6.54 6.83
N LEU A 343 23.92 6.21 7.72
CA LEU A 343 23.86 6.60 9.12
C LEU A 343 23.98 8.11 9.31
N ASN A 344 24.90 8.75 8.57
CA ASN A 344 25.01 10.21 8.54
C ASN A 344 23.70 10.87 8.08
N GLY A 345 23.04 10.29 7.07
CA GLY A 345 21.73 10.75 6.61
C GLY A 345 20.68 10.70 7.70
N ALA A 346 20.58 9.57 8.41
CA ALA A 346 19.62 9.41 9.51
C ALA A 346 19.90 10.38 10.68
N LEU A 347 21.17 10.57 11.06
CA LEU A 347 21.55 11.59 12.06
C LEU A 347 21.21 13.00 11.59
N GLY A 348 21.51 13.33 10.32
CA GLY A 348 21.17 14.63 9.75
C GLY A 348 19.68 14.91 9.75
N ILE A 349 18.84 13.89 9.51
CA ILE A 349 17.37 13.99 9.62
C ILE A 349 16.97 14.30 11.07
N LEU A 350 17.56 13.63 12.06
CA LEU A 350 17.31 13.90 13.47
C LEU A 350 17.62 15.35 13.84
N LEU A 351 18.85 15.78 13.54
CA LEU A 351 19.32 17.13 13.89
C LEU A 351 18.47 18.21 13.23
N ARG A 352 18.13 18.05 11.96
CA ARG A 352 17.28 18.99 11.24
C ARG A 352 15.87 19.04 11.81
N ALA A 353 15.26 17.89 12.12
CA ALA A 353 13.92 17.85 12.69
C ALA A 353 13.85 18.55 14.06
N LEU A 354 14.89 18.45 14.88
CA LEU A 354 15.01 19.14 16.15
C LEU A 354 15.09 20.67 15.98
N VAL A 355 15.62 21.15 14.86
CA VAL A 355 15.69 22.60 14.56
C VAL A 355 14.36 23.09 13.96
N ASP A 356 13.82 22.35 12.98
CA ASP A 356 12.67 22.79 12.17
C ASP A 356 11.30 22.56 12.86
N SER A 357 11.24 21.78 13.96
CA SER A 357 9.98 21.38 14.59
C SER A 357 9.85 21.94 16.02
N PRO A 358 9.13 23.04 16.23
CA PRO A 358 8.89 23.60 17.58
C PRO A 358 8.27 22.59 18.56
N SER A 359 7.45 21.66 18.06
CA SER A 359 6.86 20.58 18.87
C SER A 359 7.89 19.63 19.51
N LEU A 360 9.15 19.68 19.09
CA LEU A 360 10.26 18.87 19.62
C LEU A 360 11.18 19.67 20.56
N GLU A 361 10.82 20.88 20.96
CA GLU A 361 11.67 21.76 21.76
C GLU A 361 12.00 21.15 23.14
N SER A 362 11.04 20.46 23.75
CA SER A 362 11.26 19.72 25.00
C SER A 362 12.28 18.59 24.85
N ILE A 363 12.25 17.91 23.71
CA ILE A 363 13.20 16.85 23.38
C ILE A 363 14.57 17.45 23.08
N ARG A 364 14.61 18.55 22.29
CA ARG A 364 15.83 19.31 21.99
C ARG A 364 16.56 19.72 23.27
N SER A 365 15.85 20.29 24.24
CA SER A 365 16.42 20.72 25.52
C SER A 365 17.04 19.56 26.31
N ALA A 366 16.44 18.38 26.26
CA ALA A 366 16.97 17.18 26.92
C ALA A 366 18.27 16.62 26.28
N TYR A 367 18.55 16.96 25.02
CA TYR A 367 19.75 16.48 24.28
C TYR A 367 20.87 17.52 24.21
N VAL A 368 20.58 18.81 24.25
CA VAL A 368 21.59 19.88 24.19
C VAL A 368 22.30 20.04 25.53
N ASN A 369 21.66 19.61 26.63
CA ASN A 369 22.21 19.72 28.00
C ASN A 369 22.96 18.45 28.45
N LYS A 370 23.25 17.51 27.59
CA LYS A 370 24.13 16.35 27.79
C LYS A 370 25.39 16.45 26.94
#